data_9acab7bfa6f39bf3d883111836fc0f49
#
_entry.id   9acab7bfa6f39bf3d883111836fc0f49
#
_cell.length_a   1.000
_cell.length_b   1.000
_cell.length_c   1.000
_cell.angle_alpha   90.00
_cell.angle_beta   90.00
_cell.angle_gamma   90.00
#
_symmetry.space_group_name_H-M   'P 1'
#
loop_
_entity.id
_entity.type
_entity.pdbx_description
1 polymer ?
#
loop_
_entity_poly.entity_id
_entity_poly.type
_entity_poly.pdbx_seq_one_letter_code
_entity_poly.pdbx_strand_id
1 'polypeptide(L)'
;MNEGAATAVEREVASWTGVTTGDTGRGGLKLSYGKVELGHLHGDSFADLPFPKKARDELIEEERASVHPPLPNSGWMRRRMDGTGDAEAVIELFRMNYDRAKARAERSSSGADLRMNRYEG
;
A
#
# COMPACT_ATOMS: atom_id res chain seq x y z
N MET A 1 6.03 -23.43 14.16
CA MET A 1 5.17 -22.32 14.56
C MET A 1 4.81 -21.49 13.36
N ASN A 2 3.59 -21.04 13.28
CA ASN A 2 3.15 -20.21 12.16
C ASN A 2 3.64 -18.78 12.36
N GLU A 3 4.08 -18.14 11.28
CA GLU A 3 4.43 -16.74 11.39
C GLU A 3 3.17 -15.89 11.49
N GLY A 4 3.29 -14.71 12.11
CA GLY A 4 2.19 -13.78 12.22
C GLY A 4 1.83 -13.17 10.87
N ALA A 5 0.64 -12.60 10.78
CA ALA A 5 0.16 -11.99 9.55
C ALA A 5 1.08 -10.87 9.08
N ALA A 6 1.54 -10.01 10.00
CA ALA A 6 2.43 -8.90 9.64
C ALA A 6 3.73 -9.38 9.01
N THR A 7 4.33 -10.44 9.58
CA THR A 7 5.59 -10.98 9.04
C THR A 7 5.39 -11.54 7.63
N ALA A 8 4.26 -12.23 7.41
CA ALA A 8 3.95 -12.78 6.10
C ALA A 8 3.74 -11.67 5.07
N VAL A 9 3.02 -10.61 5.42
CA VAL A 9 2.80 -9.47 4.55
C VAL A 9 4.12 -8.77 4.26
N GLU A 10 4.91 -8.49 5.27
CA GLU A 10 6.20 -7.82 5.10
C GLU A 10 7.11 -8.61 4.18
N ARG A 11 7.23 -9.92 4.40
CA ARG A 11 8.10 -10.75 3.59
C ARG A 11 7.71 -10.68 2.11
N GLU A 12 6.44 -10.81 1.82
CA GLU A 12 6.00 -10.80 0.42
C GLU A 12 6.16 -9.41 -0.19
N VAL A 13 5.61 -8.38 0.44
CA VAL A 13 5.60 -7.03 -0.13
C VAL A 13 7.01 -6.47 -0.25
N ALA A 14 7.85 -6.68 0.75
CA ALA A 14 9.22 -6.17 0.73
C ALA A 14 10.07 -6.85 -0.36
N SER A 15 9.66 -8.01 -0.86
CA SER A 15 10.35 -8.69 -1.95
C SER A 15 10.08 -8.08 -3.32
N TRP A 16 9.06 -7.26 -3.45
CA TRP A 16 8.72 -6.66 -4.74
C TRP A 16 9.72 -5.57 -5.11
N THR A 17 10.09 -5.51 -6.39
CA THR A 17 11.10 -4.56 -6.88
C THR A 17 10.71 -3.12 -6.55
N GLY A 18 11.64 -2.40 -5.93
CA GLY A 18 11.45 -0.98 -5.59
C GLY A 18 10.78 -0.72 -4.26
N VAL A 19 10.38 -1.77 -3.54
CA VAL A 19 9.76 -1.60 -2.21
C VAL A 19 10.82 -1.47 -1.14
N THR A 20 10.63 -0.49 -0.25
CA THR A 20 11.46 -0.28 0.92
C THR A 20 10.59 -0.30 2.17
N THR A 21 11.22 -0.58 3.29
CA THR A 21 10.54 -0.61 4.60
C THR A 21 11.08 0.48 5.50
N GLY A 22 10.27 0.93 6.42
CA GLY A 22 10.68 1.93 7.39
C GLY A 22 9.81 1.89 8.63
N ASP A 23 10.24 2.59 9.66
CA ASP A 23 9.50 2.70 10.92
C ASP A 23 8.54 3.89 10.81
N THR A 24 7.32 3.73 11.31
CA THR A 24 6.34 4.82 11.32
C THR A 24 6.60 5.83 12.44
N GLY A 25 7.51 5.53 13.38
CA GLY A 25 7.73 6.32 14.56
C GLY A 25 6.80 5.97 15.71
N ARG A 26 5.88 5.03 15.49
CA ARG A 26 4.89 4.61 16.49
C ARG A 26 4.84 3.08 16.63
N GLY A 27 5.96 2.43 16.32
CA GLY A 27 6.05 0.98 16.43
C GLY A 27 5.43 0.23 15.25
N GLY A 28 5.02 0.94 14.21
CA GLY A 28 4.49 0.33 12.99
C GLY A 28 5.55 0.17 11.92
N LEU A 29 5.22 -0.60 10.89
CA LEU A 29 6.09 -0.84 9.74
C LEU A 29 5.48 -0.19 8.49
N LYS A 30 6.21 0.72 7.87
CA LYS A 30 5.79 1.38 6.64
C LYS A 30 6.41 0.68 5.44
N LEU A 31 5.61 0.46 4.41
CA LEU A 31 6.05 -0.13 3.15
C LEU A 31 5.81 0.89 2.03
N SER A 32 6.84 1.17 1.25
CA SER A 32 6.81 2.22 0.24
C SER A 32 7.40 1.76 -1.08
N TYR A 33 6.91 2.34 -2.18
CA TYR A 33 7.52 2.22 -3.50
C TYR A 33 8.12 3.60 -3.83
N GLY A 34 9.46 3.68 -3.81
CA GLY A 34 10.12 4.96 -3.91
C GLY A 34 9.67 5.86 -2.77
N LYS A 35 9.13 7.03 -3.10
CA LYS A 35 8.63 7.99 -2.11
C LYS A 35 7.15 7.81 -1.79
N VAL A 36 6.49 6.85 -2.45
CA VAL A 36 5.06 6.66 -2.30
C VAL A 36 4.79 5.60 -1.25
N GLU A 37 4.10 5.96 -0.19
CA GLU A 37 3.70 4.98 0.81
C GLU A 37 2.61 4.09 0.25
N LEU A 38 2.81 2.77 0.32
CA LEU A 38 1.82 1.77 -0.07
C LEU A 38 0.85 1.48 1.07
N GLY A 39 1.34 1.61 2.29
CA GLY A 39 0.58 1.35 3.49
C GLY A 39 1.51 1.05 4.65
N HIS A 40 0.92 0.82 5.82
CA HIS A 40 1.71 0.46 7.00
C HIS A 40 0.97 -0.57 7.83
N LEU A 41 1.74 -1.34 8.59
CA LEU A 41 1.24 -2.41 9.44
C LEU A 41 1.36 -1.98 10.90
N HIS A 42 0.33 -2.27 11.68
CA HIS A 42 0.32 -2.06 13.13
C HIS A 42 0.36 -3.43 13.80
N GLY A 43 1.57 -4.01 13.91
CA GLY A 43 1.74 -5.35 14.40
C GLY A 43 0.91 -6.33 13.58
N ASP A 44 0.42 -7.37 14.22
CA ASP A 44 -0.44 -8.37 13.59
C ASP A 44 -1.93 -7.99 13.62
N SER A 45 -2.25 -6.78 14.10
CA SER A 45 -3.63 -6.38 14.36
C SER A 45 -4.33 -5.83 13.14
N PHE A 46 -3.68 -4.94 12.39
CA PHE A 46 -4.30 -4.35 11.21
C PHE A 46 -3.27 -3.66 10.31
N ALA A 47 -3.70 -3.44 9.08
CA ALA A 47 -2.94 -2.67 8.09
C ALA A 47 -3.78 -1.45 7.69
N ASP A 48 -3.11 -0.33 7.48
CA ASP A 48 -3.73 0.89 6.97
C ASP A 48 -3.12 1.19 5.59
N LEU A 49 -3.98 1.44 4.61
CA LEU A 49 -3.54 1.68 3.24
C LEU A 49 -4.29 2.88 2.65
N PRO A 50 -3.59 3.76 1.90
CA PRO A 50 -4.24 4.85 1.20
C PRO A 50 -4.63 4.43 -0.21
N PHE A 51 -5.84 4.80 -0.63
CA PHE A 51 -6.35 4.55 -1.98
C PHE A 51 -7.00 5.83 -2.50
N PRO A 52 -7.15 5.97 -3.83
CA PRO A 52 -8.09 6.97 -4.33
C PRO A 52 -9.45 6.72 -3.70
N LYS A 53 -10.14 7.78 -3.34
CA LYS A 53 -11.36 7.65 -2.52
C LYS A 53 -12.39 6.74 -3.16
N LYS A 54 -12.56 6.80 -4.47
CA LYS A 54 -13.51 5.95 -5.17
C LYS A 54 -13.15 4.47 -5.02
N ALA A 55 -11.87 4.13 -5.21
CA ALA A 55 -11.41 2.75 -5.04
C ALA A 55 -11.57 2.29 -3.60
N ARG A 56 -11.24 3.16 -2.64
CA ARG A 56 -11.44 2.88 -1.22
C ARG A 56 -12.89 2.55 -0.91
N ASP A 57 -13.82 3.38 -1.40
CA ASP A 57 -15.24 3.20 -1.13
C ASP A 57 -15.76 1.88 -1.71
N GLU A 58 -15.27 1.51 -2.90
CA GLU A 58 -15.61 0.22 -3.52
C GLU A 58 -15.11 -0.96 -2.68
N LEU A 59 -13.88 -0.87 -2.17
CA LEU A 59 -13.31 -1.92 -1.34
C LEU A 59 -14.06 -2.07 -0.01
N ILE A 60 -14.51 -0.97 0.56
CA ILE A 60 -15.31 -1.00 1.78
C ILE A 60 -16.68 -1.63 1.50
N GLU A 61 -17.30 -1.27 0.38
CA GLU A 61 -18.57 -1.85 -0.03
C GLU A 61 -18.46 -3.35 -0.24
N GLU A 62 -17.33 -3.81 -0.76
CA GLU A 62 -17.04 -5.23 -0.96
C GLU A 62 -16.62 -5.94 0.33
N GLU A 63 -16.61 -5.23 1.45
CA GLU A 63 -16.21 -5.75 2.76
C GLU A 63 -14.76 -6.25 2.80
N ARG A 64 -13.91 -5.70 1.93
CA ARG A 64 -12.48 -6.03 1.91
C ARG A 64 -11.66 -5.14 2.84
N ALA A 65 -12.24 -4.06 3.32
CA ALA A 65 -11.61 -3.13 4.24
C ALA A 65 -12.68 -2.34 4.97
N SER A 66 -12.27 -1.52 5.93
CA SER A 66 -13.17 -0.65 6.66
C SER A 66 -12.61 0.77 6.72
N VAL A 67 -13.44 1.70 7.17
CA VAL A 67 -13.06 3.10 7.31
C VAL A 67 -11.87 3.22 8.27
N HIS A 68 -10.90 4.07 7.92
CA HIS A 68 -9.77 4.39 8.78
C HIS A 68 -10.28 5.37 9.86
N PRO A 69 -10.35 4.94 11.14
CA PRO A 69 -11.01 5.77 12.16
C PRO A 69 -10.44 7.19 12.32
N PRO A 70 -9.12 7.39 12.31
CA PRO A 70 -8.60 8.75 12.43
C PRO A 70 -8.90 9.67 11.25
N LEU A 71 -9.12 9.10 10.06
CA LEU A 71 -9.33 9.88 8.83
C LEU A 71 -10.49 9.29 8.03
N PRO A 72 -11.72 9.36 8.57
CA PRO A 72 -12.85 8.62 7.99
C PRO A 72 -13.30 9.12 6.61
N ASN A 73 -12.98 10.37 6.26
CA ASN A 73 -13.38 10.95 4.99
C ASN A 73 -12.25 11.04 3.98
N SER A 74 -11.13 10.38 4.26
CA SER A 74 -9.96 10.38 3.38
C SER A 74 -9.94 9.13 2.51
N GLY A 75 -8.88 8.98 1.70
CA GLY A 75 -8.63 7.76 0.95
C GLY A 75 -8.08 6.62 1.80
N TRP A 76 -7.72 6.90 3.05
CA TRP A 76 -7.20 5.85 3.94
C TRP A 76 -8.27 4.85 4.33
N MET A 77 -7.89 3.58 4.41
CA MET A 77 -8.76 2.51 4.87
C MET A 77 -7.98 1.57 5.78
N ARG A 78 -8.69 0.77 6.55
CA ARG A 78 -8.10 -0.17 7.50
C ARG A 78 -8.57 -1.58 7.20
N ARG A 79 -7.66 -2.52 7.21
CA ARG A 79 -7.97 -3.95 7.11
C ARG A 79 -7.48 -4.66 8.35
N ARG A 80 -8.40 -5.20 9.13
CA ARG A 80 -8.04 -5.98 10.31
C ARG A 80 -7.48 -7.33 9.91
N MET A 81 -6.57 -7.84 10.74
CA MET A 81 -5.94 -9.13 10.54
C MET A 81 -6.19 -9.97 11.80
N ASP A 82 -6.97 -11.02 11.65
CA ASP A 82 -7.32 -11.90 12.76
C ASP A 82 -6.52 -13.20 12.77
N GLY A 83 -5.64 -13.38 11.79
CA GLY A 83 -4.80 -14.57 11.69
C GLY A 83 -4.04 -14.58 10.39
N THR A 84 -3.24 -15.63 10.18
CA THR A 84 -2.38 -15.73 9.00
C THR A 84 -3.17 -15.80 7.69
N GLY A 85 -4.43 -16.28 7.74
CA GLY A 85 -5.29 -16.30 6.56
C GLY A 85 -5.61 -14.93 6.01
N ASP A 86 -5.53 -13.88 6.85
CA ASP A 86 -5.77 -12.51 6.41
C ASP A 86 -4.58 -11.92 5.66
N ALA A 87 -3.40 -12.52 5.77
CA ALA A 87 -2.20 -11.99 5.12
C ALA A 87 -2.38 -11.91 3.61
N GLU A 88 -2.96 -12.93 2.98
CA GLU A 88 -3.16 -12.91 1.53
C GLU A 88 -4.07 -11.76 1.10
N ALA A 89 -5.16 -11.53 1.84
CA ALA A 89 -6.08 -10.44 1.53
C ALA A 89 -5.38 -9.09 1.65
N VAL A 90 -4.55 -8.92 2.67
CA VAL A 90 -3.78 -7.68 2.87
C VAL A 90 -2.72 -7.53 1.77
N ILE A 91 -2.04 -8.61 1.41
CA ILE A 91 -1.04 -8.59 0.32
C ILE A 91 -1.70 -8.14 -0.99
N GLU A 92 -2.90 -8.61 -1.29
CA GLU A 92 -3.62 -8.17 -2.49
C GLU A 92 -3.88 -6.67 -2.49
N LEU A 93 -4.22 -6.10 -1.34
CA LEU A 93 -4.43 -4.66 -1.22
C LEU A 93 -3.13 -3.89 -1.44
N PHE A 94 -2.03 -4.35 -0.86
CA PHE A 94 -0.72 -3.77 -1.12
C PHE A 94 -0.35 -3.88 -2.60
N ARG A 95 -0.68 -5.01 -3.23
CA ARG A 95 -0.38 -5.20 -4.66
C ARG A 95 -1.12 -4.20 -5.53
N MET A 96 -2.38 -3.92 -5.21
CA MET A 96 -3.14 -2.90 -5.95
C MET A 96 -2.46 -1.55 -5.88
N ASN A 97 -1.97 -1.15 -4.70
CA ASN A 97 -1.26 0.11 -4.55
C ASN A 97 0.10 0.10 -5.22
N TYR A 98 0.80 -1.03 -5.14
CA TYR A 98 2.09 -1.21 -5.80
C TYR A 98 1.95 -1.05 -7.31
N ASP A 99 1.00 -1.74 -7.92
CA ASP A 99 0.78 -1.68 -9.36
C ASP A 99 0.42 -0.26 -9.79
N ARG A 100 -0.38 0.44 -9.01
CA ARG A 100 -0.77 1.82 -9.28
C ARG A 100 0.43 2.77 -9.19
N ALA A 101 1.23 2.63 -8.12
CA ALA A 101 2.41 3.47 -7.92
C ALA A 101 3.44 3.24 -9.02
N LYS A 102 3.65 1.99 -9.39
CA LYS A 102 4.58 1.61 -10.45
C LYS A 102 4.13 2.17 -11.80
N ALA A 103 2.84 2.03 -12.12
CA ALA A 103 2.29 2.56 -13.36
C ALA A 103 2.41 4.08 -13.42
N ARG A 104 2.16 4.76 -12.30
CA ARG A 104 2.32 6.22 -12.22
C ARG A 104 3.78 6.63 -12.43
N ALA A 105 4.72 5.92 -11.82
CA ALA A 105 6.14 6.20 -11.98
C ALA A 105 6.57 6.03 -13.44
N GLU A 106 6.09 4.99 -14.11
CA GLU A 106 6.40 4.74 -15.51
C GLU A 106 5.84 5.84 -16.41
N ARG A 107 4.61 6.29 -16.15
CA ARG A 107 4.00 7.39 -16.90
C ARG A 107 4.74 8.71 -16.68
N SER A 108 5.13 9.00 -15.45
CA SER A 108 5.89 10.21 -15.14
C SER A 108 7.23 10.23 -15.83
N SER A 109 7.93 9.10 -15.83
CA SER A 109 9.22 8.96 -16.50
C SER A 109 9.07 9.18 -18.01
N SER A 110 8.09 8.54 -18.64
CA SER A 110 7.80 8.74 -20.06
C SER A 110 7.41 10.17 -20.37
N GLY A 111 6.60 10.80 -19.51
CA GLY A 111 6.21 12.18 -19.67
C GLY A 111 7.38 13.15 -19.52
N ALA A 112 8.29 12.87 -18.60
CA ALA A 112 9.50 13.67 -18.41
C ALA A 112 10.40 13.58 -19.64
N ASP A 113 10.57 12.39 -20.19
CA ASP A 113 11.38 12.19 -21.41
C ASP A 113 10.78 12.95 -22.57
N LEU A 114 9.48 12.89 -22.76
CA LEU A 114 8.81 13.64 -23.82
C LEU A 114 8.97 15.15 -23.66
N ARG A 115 8.91 15.63 -22.41
CA ARG A 115 9.11 17.06 -22.14
C ARG A 115 10.53 17.50 -22.45
N MET A 116 11.50 16.69 -22.09
CA MET A 116 12.90 16.98 -22.41
C MET A 116 13.11 17.09 -23.89
N ASN A 117 12.54 16.18 -24.67
CA ASN A 117 12.64 16.21 -26.11
C ASN A 117 12.03 17.48 -26.70
N ARG A 118 10.92 17.97 -26.12
CA ARG A 118 10.29 19.21 -26.57
C ARG A 118 11.17 20.42 -26.33
N TYR A 119 11.90 20.45 -25.22
CA TYR A 119 12.76 21.58 -24.90
C TYR A 119 14.05 21.57 -25.69
N GLU A 120 14.49 20.41 -26.09
CA GLU A 120 15.71 20.27 -26.88
C GLU A 120 15.45 20.46 -28.38
N GLY A 121 14.24 20.26 -28.78
CA GLY A 121 13.82 20.45 -30.17
C GLY A 121 13.41 21.89 -30.43
#